data_033bf3a19062877df0ed1fcde863c2ce
#
_entry.id   033bf3a19062877df0ed1fcde863c2ce
#
_cell.length_a   1.000
_cell.length_b   1.000
_cell.length_c   1.000
_cell.angle_alpha   90.00
_cell.angle_beta   90.00
_cell.angle_gamma   90.00
#
_symmetry.space_group_name_H-M   'P 1'
#
loop_
_entity.id
_entity.type
_entity.pdbx_description
1 polymer ?
#
loop_
_entity_poly.entity_id
_entity_poly.type
_entity_poly.pdbx_seq_one_letter_code
_entity_poly.pdbx_strand_id
1 'polypeptide(L)'
;VGNLKVAQPELSVTTKSEVKMHNGKPTVFVNGIAKAPLWYSRPERDTQFDTAEMAGLANGGIDTSIAFILPRETLGELWMPDGTLKTETIDRQMLGTLAADPNSQLMVAIDTTPPQWWLDQHPDECVKLNTGVISKESFSSEVYRQEVGEVLTRIIQYLMEQPYANNIVGFKITGGTTYEWQWWGMNGNSSVIGDYSSAGLTAFRQWLRKKYASVEALRQAWGDAFVTFETAGVPDKAARTATTYGSVLSATENRHAIDYELFMGDMKTDAMLYFAEVAKKAVNNRLMVGTYAGYLLNVTNYDMASSTSQTSFQRILDSEYIDFITCPWLYSEREIGYSGDYMSAVDSVTAHGKLYIAEDDDRNHTTDMFEAP
;
A
#
# COMPACT_ATOMS: atom_id res chain seq x y z
N VAL A 1 -22.92 -45.80 -17.85
CA VAL A 1 -23.01 -45.04 -16.60
C VAL A 1 -22.73 -43.58 -17.00
N GLY A 2 -23.81 -42.80 -17.14
CA GLY A 2 -23.73 -41.40 -17.59
C GLY A 2 -23.15 -40.52 -16.47
N ASN A 3 -22.13 -39.74 -16.80
CA ASN A 3 -21.64 -38.67 -15.95
C ASN A 3 -22.71 -37.58 -15.83
N LEU A 4 -23.43 -37.56 -14.74
CA LEU A 4 -24.25 -36.43 -14.33
C LEU A 4 -23.28 -35.27 -14.00
N LYS A 5 -23.13 -34.31 -14.91
CA LYS A 5 -22.61 -32.99 -14.58
C LYS A 5 -23.67 -32.30 -13.70
N VAL A 6 -23.46 -32.29 -12.41
CA VAL A 6 -24.21 -31.40 -11.52
C VAL A 6 -23.79 -29.98 -11.92
N ALA A 7 -24.72 -29.23 -12.50
CA ALA A 7 -24.52 -27.81 -12.73
C ALA A 7 -24.33 -27.17 -11.35
N GLN A 8 -23.14 -26.67 -11.08
CA GLN A 8 -22.95 -25.80 -9.92
C GLN A 8 -23.81 -24.55 -10.17
N PRO A 9 -24.60 -24.09 -9.18
CA PRO A 9 -25.33 -22.85 -9.33
C PRO A 9 -24.31 -21.74 -9.57
N GLU A 10 -24.53 -20.92 -10.58
CA GLU A 10 -23.76 -19.70 -10.77
C GLU A 10 -23.92 -18.86 -9.49
N LEU A 11 -22.84 -18.73 -8.72
CA LEU A 11 -22.78 -17.87 -7.56
C LEU A 11 -22.87 -16.43 -8.07
N SER A 12 -24.07 -15.86 -8.05
CA SER A 12 -24.22 -14.43 -8.38
C SER A 12 -23.77 -13.60 -7.20
N VAL A 13 -22.57 -13.01 -7.29
CA VAL A 13 -22.12 -12.03 -6.29
C VAL A 13 -22.92 -10.75 -6.47
N THR A 14 -23.73 -10.42 -5.48
CA THR A 14 -24.64 -9.26 -5.50
C THR A 14 -24.13 -8.10 -4.66
N THR A 15 -23.17 -8.33 -3.76
CA THR A 15 -22.63 -7.30 -2.86
C THR A 15 -22.03 -6.14 -3.65
N LYS A 16 -22.44 -4.93 -3.27
CA LYS A 16 -21.90 -3.67 -3.73
C LYS A 16 -21.49 -2.82 -2.52
N SER A 17 -20.32 -2.22 -2.58
CA SER A 17 -19.88 -1.26 -1.59
C SER A 17 -19.29 -0.02 -2.25
N GLU A 18 -19.44 1.12 -1.61
CA GLU A 18 -18.98 2.41 -2.09
C GLU A 18 -18.74 3.38 -0.94
N VAL A 19 -17.87 4.34 -1.12
CA VAL A 19 -17.76 5.53 -0.29
C VAL A 19 -18.44 6.67 -1.03
N LYS A 20 -19.39 7.35 -0.38
CA LYS A 20 -20.03 8.54 -0.92
C LYS A 20 -20.37 9.53 0.17
N MET A 21 -20.54 10.78 -0.23
CA MET A 21 -20.95 11.84 0.70
C MET A 21 -22.36 11.59 1.22
N HIS A 22 -22.50 11.55 2.54
CA HIS A 22 -23.76 11.43 3.24
C HIS A 22 -23.75 12.36 4.47
N ASN A 23 -24.73 13.24 4.58
CA ASN A 23 -24.80 14.25 5.64
C ASN A 23 -23.50 15.07 5.80
N GLY A 24 -22.88 15.42 4.66
CA GLY A 24 -21.64 16.20 4.62
C GLY A 24 -20.35 15.46 4.95
N LYS A 25 -20.38 14.12 5.07
CA LYS A 25 -19.21 13.29 5.39
C LYS A 25 -19.08 12.12 4.44
N PRO A 26 -17.84 11.71 4.04
CA PRO A 26 -17.61 10.45 3.37
C PRO A 26 -18.12 9.30 4.25
N THR A 27 -18.94 8.44 3.69
CA THR A 27 -19.62 7.37 4.43
C THR A 27 -19.56 6.09 3.61
N VAL A 28 -19.30 4.97 4.28
CA VAL A 28 -19.37 3.63 3.68
C VAL A 28 -20.83 3.24 3.47
N PHE A 29 -21.11 2.72 2.28
CA PHE A 29 -22.38 2.07 1.98
C PHE A 29 -22.12 0.64 1.52
N VAL A 30 -22.85 -0.30 2.12
CA VAL A 30 -22.85 -1.70 1.67
C VAL A 30 -24.30 -2.05 1.29
N ASN A 31 -24.51 -2.46 0.05
CA ASN A 31 -25.84 -2.74 -0.52
C ASN A 31 -26.85 -1.59 -0.31
N GLY A 32 -26.37 -0.35 -0.39
CA GLY A 32 -27.17 0.87 -0.21
C GLY A 32 -27.44 1.25 1.24
N ILE A 33 -26.95 0.51 2.22
CA ILE A 33 -27.09 0.79 3.66
C ILE A 33 -25.82 1.47 4.17
N ALA A 34 -25.99 2.63 4.82
CA ALA A 34 -24.89 3.34 5.46
C ALA A 34 -24.33 2.52 6.65
N LYS A 35 -23.02 2.40 6.74
CA LYS A 35 -22.32 1.66 7.78
C LYS A 35 -21.34 2.56 8.52
N ALA A 36 -21.16 2.32 9.81
CA ALA A 36 -20.07 2.89 10.57
C ALA A 36 -18.76 2.23 10.11
N PRO A 37 -17.70 3.00 9.77
CA PRO A 37 -16.44 2.44 9.30
C PRO A 37 -15.57 1.99 10.48
N LEU A 38 -16.10 1.12 11.32
CA LEU A 38 -15.40 0.49 12.44
C LEU A 38 -14.99 -0.93 11.97
N TRP A 39 -13.71 -1.14 11.79
CA TRP A 39 -13.17 -2.38 11.25
C TRP A 39 -12.23 -3.02 12.27
N TYR A 40 -12.42 -4.29 12.53
CA TYR A 40 -11.50 -5.05 13.35
C TYR A 40 -10.31 -5.52 12.50
N SER A 41 -9.12 -5.12 12.90
CA SER A 41 -7.87 -5.57 12.27
C SER A 41 -7.17 -6.55 13.19
N ARG A 42 -7.17 -7.79 12.82
CA ARG A 42 -6.45 -8.85 13.51
C ARG A 42 -4.96 -8.79 13.17
N PRO A 43 -4.04 -9.23 14.07
CA PRO A 43 -2.63 -9.36 13.74
C PRO A 43 -2.42 -10.22 12.49
N GLU A 44 -1.60 -9.75 11.58
CA GLU A 44 -1.41 -10.30 10.24
C GLU A 44 -0.87 -11.73 10.21
N ARG A 45 -0.09 -12.09 11.23
CA ARG A 45 0.60 -13.38 11.34
C ARG A 45 -0.15 -14.43 12.13
N ASP A 46 -1.30 -14.04 12.66
CA ASP A 46 -2.03 -14.96 13.51
C ASP A 46 -2.82 -15.95 12.66
N THR A 47 -2.45 -17.21 12.75
CA THR A 47 -3.21 -18.33 12.19
C THR A 47 -4.25 -18.86 13.17
N GLN A 48 -4.25 -18.36 14.40
CA GLN A 48 -5.25 -18.66 15.41
C GLN A 48 -6.30 -17.56 15.41
N PHE A 49 -7.54 -17.94 15.28
CA PHE A 49 -8.67 -17.01 15.31
C PHE A 49 -9.20 -16.97 16.73
N ASP A 50 -9.13 -15.81 17.38
CA ASP A 50 -9.88 -15.60 18.62
C ASP A 50 -11.35 -15.40 18.28
N THR A 51 -12.05 -16.53 18.17
CA THR A 51 -13.48 -16.53 17.81
C THR A 51 -14.35 -15.87 18.86
N ALA A 52 -13.92 -15.88 20.13
CA ALA A 52 -14.67 -15.23 21.22
C ALA A 52 -14.56 -13.71 21.15
N GLU A 53 -13.37 -13.18 20.90
CA GLU A 53 -13.14 -11.76 20.71
C GLU A 53 -13.91 -11.23 19.49
N MET A 54 -13.76 -11.88 18.33
CA MET A 54 -14.44 -11.49 17.10
C MET A 54 -15.97 -11.54 17.25
N ALA A 55 -16.51 -12.57 17.87
CA ALA A 55 -17.93 -12.66 18.15
C ALA A 55 -18.39 -11.57 19.13
N GLY A 56 -17.57 -11.23 20.13
CA GLY A 56 -17.83 -10.15 21.05
C GLY A 56 -17.92 -8.79 20.35
N LEU A 57 -16.98 -8.50 19.45
CA LEU A 57 -16.94 -7.29 18.64
C LEU A 57 -18.16 -7.20 17.70
N ALA A 58 -18.51 -8.31 17.03
CA ALA A 58 -19.69 -8.39 16.18
C ALA A 58 -20.98 -8.12 16.95
N ASN A 59 -21.12 -8.67 18.16
CA ASN A 59 -22.26 -8.38 19.05
C ASN A 59 -22.28 -6.91 19.51
N GLY A 60 -21.11 -6.25 19.57
CA GLY A 60 -20.97 -4.82 19.83
C GLY A 60 -21.24 -3.93 18.63
N GLY A 61 -21.52 -4.50 17.45
CA GLY A 61 -21.82 -3.76 16.22
C GLY A 61 -20.63 -3.52 15.30
N ILE A 62 -19.46 -4.12 15.58
CA ILE A 62 -18.30 -4.14 14.68
C ILE A 62 -18.39 -5.39 13.82
N ASP A 63 -19.06 -5.26 12.68
CA ASP A 63 -19.40 -6.36 11.78
C ASP A 63 -18.45 -6.48 10.58
N THR A 64 -17.38 -5.69 10.54
CA THR A 64 -16.39 -5.71 9.45
C THR A 64 -15.03 -6.10 9.99
N SER A 65 -14.47 -7.15 9.43
CA SER A 65 -13.14 -7.65 9.76
C SER A 65 -12.18 -7.49 8.60
N ILE A 66 -10.95 -7.09 8.86
CA ILE A 66 -9.87 -7.12 7.88
C ILE A 66 -9.30 -8.52 7.85
N ALA A 67 -9.49 -9.19 6.71
CA ALA A 67 -8.89 -10.49 6.44
C ALA A 67 -7.65 -10.31 5.59
N PHE A 68 -6.48 -10.65 6.12
CA PHE A 68 -5.22 -10.54 5.38
C PHE A 68 -5.01 -11.77 4.52
N ILE A 69 -4.81 -11.56 3.23
CA ILE A 69 -4.03 -12.48 2.42
C ILE A 69 -2.61 -12.14 2.78
N LEU A 70 -2.05 -12.96 3.63
CA LEU A 70 -0.81 -12.69 4.33
C LEU A 70 0.27 -12.32 3.34
N PRO A 71 0.79 -11.20 3.53
CA PRO A 71 1.70 -10.52 2.65
C PRO A 71 2.88 -11.41 2.37
N ARG A 72 4.01 -11.00 2.28
CA ARG A 72 5.31 -11.60 1.99
C ARG A 72 5.38 -13.12 2.04
N GLU A 73 4.79 -13.72 3.09
CA GLU A 73 4.79 -15.17 3.28
C GLU A 73 3.71 -15.85 2.46
N THR A 74 2.55 -15.21 2.31
CA THR A 74 1.42 -15.80 1.58
C THR A 74 1.57 -15.73 0.07
N LEU A 75 2.06 -14.63 -0.47
CA LEU A 75 2.40 -14.62 -1.89
C LEU A 75 3.54 -15.60 -2.19
N GLY A 76 4.47 -15.80 -1.25
CA GLY A 76 5.53 -16.81 -1.34
C GLY A 76 5.00 -18.24 -1.33
N GLU A 77 3.95 -18.51 -0.58
CA GLU A 77 3.29 -19.81 -0.54
C GLU A 77 2.18 -19.93 -1.58
N LEU A 78 1.57 -18.82 -1.95
CA LEU A 78 0.42 -18.76 -2.84
C LEU A 78 0.83 -18.79 -4.32
N TRP A 79 1.77 -17.95 -4.71
CA TRP A 79 2.24 -17.86 -6.09
C TRP A 79 3.50 -18.70 -6.29
N MET A 80 3.35 -19.80 -7.00
CA MET A 80 4.41 -20.78 -7.22
C MET A 80 5.23 -20.46 -8.48
N PRO A 81 6.51 -20.93 -8.56
CA PRO A 81 7.38 -20.70 -9.72
C PRO A 81 6.84 -21.21 -11.06
N ASP A 82 5.95 -22.19 -11.03
CA ASP A 82 5.27 -22.72 -12.23
C ASP A 82 4.03 -21.90 -12.63
N GLY A 83 3.78 -20.80 -11.95
CA GLY A 83 2.65 -19.91 -12.18
C GLY A 83 1.34 -20.36 -11.53
N THR A 84 1.30 -21.49 -10.83
CA THR A 84 0.07 -21.94 -10.13
C THR A 84 -0.18 -21.11 -8.87
N LEU A 85 -1.46 -21.05 -8.47
CA LEU A 85 -1.87 -20.48 -7.20
C LEU A 85 -2.33 -21.59 -6.25
N LYS A 86 -1.75 -21.61 -5.05
CA LYS A 86 -2.21 -22.45 -3.93
C LYS A 86 -3.17 -21.63 -3.08
N THR A 87 -4.45 -21.90 -3.24
CA THR A 87 -5.50 -21.04 -2.67
C THR A 87 -5.94 -21.41 -1.26
N GLU A 88 -5.42 -22.50 -0.70
CA GLU A 88 -5.80 -23.00 0.63
C GLU A 88 -5.52 -22.00 1.75
N THR A 89 -4.49 -21.17 1.58
CA THR A 89 -4.15 -20.13 2.56
C THR A 89 -5.19 -19.00 2.53
N ILE A 90 -5.68 -18.66 1.34
CA ILE A 90 -6.76 -17.68 1.17
C ILE A 90 -8.02 -18.17 1.89
N ASP A 91 -8.45 -19.39 1.55
CA ASP A 91 -9.66 -19.98 2.13
C ASP A 91 -9.57 -20.06 3.66
N ARG A 92 -8.42 -20.45 4.20
CA ARG A 92 -8.20 -20.51 5.64
C ARG A 92 -8.43 -19.13 6.30
N GLN A 93 -7.95 -18.04 5.71
CA GLN A 93 -8.13 -16.70 6.26
C GLN A 93 -9.61 -16.27 6.19
N MET A 94 -10.26 -16.48 5.07
CA MET A 94 -11.66 -16.09 4.90
C MET A 94 -12.59 -16.92 5.78
N LEU A 95 -12.46 -18.25 5.73
CA LEU A 95 -13.32 -19.18 6.47
C LEU A 95 -13.04 -19.12 7.98
N GLY A 96 -11.79 -18.88 8.41
CA GLY A 96 -11.49 -18.68 9.82
C GLY A 96 -12.17 -17.45 10.41
N THR A 97 -12.20 -16.35 9.67
CA THR A 97 -12.93 -15.14 10.08
C THR A 97 -14.43 -15.41 10.14
N LEU A 98 -15.00 -16.05 9.12
CA LEU A 98 -16.44 -16.35 9.06
C LEU A 98 -16.87 -17.45 10.05
N ALA A 99 -15.95 -18.29 10.53
CA ALA A 99 -16.26 -19.23 11.61
C ALA A 99 -16.50 -18.53 12.94
N ALA A 100 -15.87 -17.38 13.16
CA ALA A 100 -16.08 -16.55 14.35
C ALA A 100 -17.38 -15.73 14.25
N ASP A 101 -17.64 -15.14 13.09
CA ASP A 101 -18.88 -14.44 12.76
C ASP A 101 -19.30 -14.72 11.31
N PRO A 102 -20.29 -15.59 11.09
CA PRO A 102 -20.77 -15.95 9.74
C PRO A 102 -21.35 -14.76 8.95
N ASN A 103 -21.72 -13.67 9.62
CA ASN A 103 -22.27 -12.47 9.00
C ASN A 103 -21.20 -11.39 8.79
N SER A 104 -19.97 -11.63 9.17
CA SER A 104 -18.88 -10.67 9.06
C SER A 104 -18.73 -10.18 7.62
N GLN A 105 -18.60 -8.87 7.47
CA GLN A 105 -18.15 -8.24 6.24
C GLN A 105 -16.62 -8.33 6.18
N LEU A 106 -16.10 -8.72 5.04
CA LEU A 106 -14.66 -8.92 4.85
C LEU A 106 -14.07 -7.76 4.05
N MET A 107 -13.20 -6.99 4.67
CA MET A 107 -12.25 -6.12 3.99
C MET A 107 -10.98 -6.94 3.75
N VAL A 108 -10.68 -7.28 2.50
CA VAL A 108 -9.54 -8.17 2.19
C VAL A 108 -8.28 -7.32 1.94
N ALA A 109 -7.32 -7.43 2.85
CA ALA A 109 -6.02 -6.80 2.66
C ALA A 109 -5.10 -7.73 1.87
N ILE A 110 -4.57 -7.24 0.74
CA ILE A 110 -3.68 -8.00 -0.14
C ILE A 110 -2.37 -7.26 -0.30
N ASP A 111 -1.27 -7.89 0.09
CA ASP A 111 0.08 -7.35 -0.14
C ASP A 111 0.58 -7.71 -1.54
N THR A 112 1.26 -6.76 -2.15
CA THR A 112 1.81 -6.88 -3.50
C THR A 112 3.27 -7.27 -3.53
N THR A 113 3.88 -7.58 -2.39
CA THR A 113 5.29 -8.02 -2.34
C THR A 113 5.45 -9.38 -3.00
N PRO A 114 6.26 -9.54 -4.04
CA PRO A 114 6.43 -10.82 -4.72
C PRO A 114 7.20 -11.82 -3.86
N PRO A 115 7.07 -13.13 -4.15
CA PRO A 115 7.79 -14.19 -3.43
C PRO A 115 9.29 -14.17 -3.68
N GLN A 116 10.06 -14.79 -2.78
CA GLN A 116 11.52 -14.79 -2.85
C GLN A 116 12.05 -15.34 -4.17
N TRP A 117 11.44 -16.40 -4.72
CA TRP A 117 11.88 -16.94 -6.01
C TRP A 117 11.79 -15.91 -7.16
N TRP A 118 10.78 -15.00 -7.11
CA TRP A 118 10.65 -13.92 -8.08
C TRP A 118 11.77 -12.90 -7.91
N LEU A 119 12.06 -12.49 -6.67
CA LEU A 119 13.14 -11.56 -6.35
C LEU A 119 14.51 -12.10 -6.80
N ASP A 120 14.73 -13.41 -6.60
CA ASP A 120 15.97 -14.09 -7.01
C ASP A 120 16.14 -14.13 -8.55
N GLN A 121 15.03 -14.20 -9.29
CA GLN A 121 15.03 -14.18 -10.75
C GLN A 121 15.12 -12.77 -11.35
N HIS A 122 14.74 -11.74 -10.59
CA HIS A 122 14.64 -10.36 -11.06
C HIS A 122 15.47 -9.37 -10.22
N PRO A 123 16.77 -9.60 -10.01
CA PRO A 123 17.58 -8.74 -9.14
C PRO A 123 17.73 -7.30 -9.67
N ASP A 124 17.61 -7.07 -10.98
CA ASP A 124 17.65 -5.75 -11.61
C ASP A 124 16.36 -4.94 -11.40
N GLU A 125 15.28 -5.63 -11.02
CA GLU A 125 13.95 -5.06 -10.70
C GLU A 125 13.75 -4.79 -9.20
N CYS A 126 14.78 -5.09 -8.39
CA CYS A 126 14.79 -4.92 -6.95
C CYS A 126 15.54 -3.65 -6.55
N VAL A 127 15.11 -3.03 -5.44
CA VAL A 127 15.79 -1.87 -4.85
C VAL A 127 17.24 -2.21 -4.56
N LYS A 128 18.17 -1.44 -5.14
CA LYS A 128 19.59 -1.49 -4.80
C LYS A 128 19.97 -0.34 -3.89
N LEU A 129 20.53 -0.65 -2.75
CA LEU A 129 20.94 0.32 -1.76
C LEU A 129 22.35 0.86 -2.02
N ASN A 130 22.67 2.03 -1.46
CA ASN A 130 24.01 2.63 -1.52
C ASN A 130 25.11 1.74 -0.91
N THR A 131 24.75 0.79 -0.07
CA THR A 131 25.63 -0.23 0.50
C THR A 131 25.94 -1.38 -0.48
N GLY A 132 25.29 -1.42 -1.63
CA GLY A 132 25.36 -2.50 -2.62
C GLY A 132 24.40 -3.67 -2.32
N VAL A 133 23.66 -3.63 -1.22
CA VAL A 133 22.65 -4.63 -0.89
C VAL A 133 21.48 -4.50 -1.85
N ILE A 134 21.04 -5.63 -2.40
CA ILE A 134 19.78 -5.77 -3.15
C ILE A 134 18.69 -6.15 -2.13
N SER A 135 17.64 -5.36 -2.09
CA SER A 135 16.50 -5.57 -1.19
C SER A 135 15.35 -6.25 -1.93
N LYS A 136 14.11 -5.83 -1.70
CA LYS A 136 12.94 -6.37 -2.38
C LYS A 136 12.58 -5.51 -3.60
N GLU A 137 11.42 -5.76 -4.19
CA GLU A 137 10.94 -5.10 -5.42
C GLU A 137 11.08 -3.58 -5.38
N SER A 138 11.43 -3.01 -6.52
CA SER A 138 11.41 -1.56 -6.73
C SER A 138 10.05 -1.10 -7.24
N PHE A 139 9.50 -0.07 -6.63
CA PHE A 139 8.28 0.58 -7.15
C PHE A 139 8.47 1.20 -8.53
N SER A 140 9.73 1.41 -8.96
CA SER A 140 10.07 1.87 -10.29
C SER A 140 9.98 0.78 -11.36
N SER A 141 9.90 -0.51 -10.97
CA SER A 141 9.89 -1.63 -11.90
C SER A 141 8.52 -1.78 -12.59
N GLU A 142 8.52 -1.75 -13.91
CA GLU A 142 7.32 -2.06 -14.71
C GLU A 142 7.05 -3.57 -14.72
N VAL A 143 8.09 -4.40 -14.70
CA VAL A 143 7.97 -5.87 -14.63
C VAL A 143 7.26 -6.29 -13.37
N TYR A 144 7.69 -5.74 -12.22
CA TYR A 144 7.02 -5.96 -10.94
C TYR A 144 5.53 -5.62 -11.02
N ARG A 145 5.20 -4.41 -11.49
CA ARG A 145 3.79 -4.00 -11.57
C ARG A 145 2.97 -4.93 -12.44
N GLN A 146 3.47 -5.29 -13.61
CA GLN A 146 2.74 -6.13 -14.56
C GLN A 146 2.52 -7.54 -14.02
N GLU A 147 3.57 -8.24 -13.61
CA GLU A 147 3.49 -9.63 -13.19
C GLU A 147 2.70 -9.80 -11.89
N VAL A 148 2.96 -8.94 -10.89
CA VAL A 148 2.18 -8.98 -9.64
C VAL A 148 0.75 -8.50 -9.87
N GLY A 149 0.50 -7.58 -10.80
CA GLY A 149 -0.85 -7.16 -11.19
C GLY A 149 -1.69 -8.28 -11.79
N GLU A 150 -1.06 -9.14 -12.60
CA GLU A 150 -1.72 -10.35 -13.12
C GLU A 150 -2.08 -11.33 -12.00
N VAL A 151 -1.16 -11.53 -11.06
CA VAL A 151 -1.40 -12.38 -9.88
C VAL A 151 -2.51 -11.81 -9.01
N LEU A 152 -2.49 -10.51 -8.72
CA LEU A 152 -3.53 -9.82 -7.97
C LEU A 152 -4.91 -9.99 -8.62
N THR A 153 -4.97 -9.85 -9.93
CA THR A 153 -6.22 -10.09 -10.69
C THR A 153 -6.74 -11.51 -10.46
N ARG A 154 -5.88 -12.52 -10.56
CA ARG A 154 -6.25 -13.93 -10.36
C ARG A 154 -6.69 -14.22 -8.93
N ILE A 155 -6.03 -13.64 -7.94
CA ILE A 155 -6.43 -13.75 -6.52
C ILE A 155 -7.83 -13.18 -6.33
N ILE A 156 -8.09 -11.98 -6.83
CA ILE A 156 -9.41 -11.34 -6.68
C ILE A 156 -10.48 -12.14 -7.42
N GLN A 157 -10.21 -12.63 -8.63
CA GLN A 157 -11.14 -13.48 -9.37
C GLN A 157 -11.48 -14.74 -8.58
N TYR A 158 -10.46 -15.42 -8.04
CA TYR A 158 -10.66 -16.59 -7.18
C TYR A 158 -11.58 -16.27 -5.99
N LEU A 159 -11.29 -15.19 -5.25
CA LEU A 159 -12.10 -14.76 -4.11
C LEU A 159 -13.58 -14.53 -4.50
N MET A 160 -13.80 -13.93 -5.65
CA MET A 160 -15.15 -13.60 -6.14
C MET A 160 -15.93 -14.81 -6.68
N GLU A 161 -15.27 -15.97 -6.83
CA GLU A 161 -15.89 -17.25 -7.22
C GLU A 161 -16.23 -18.15 -6.01
N GLN A 162 -15.82 -17.76 -4.80
CA GLN A 162 -16.02 -18.59 -3.61
C GLN A 162 -17.39 -18.36 -2.96
N PRO A 163 -17.89 -19.34 -2.17
CA PRO A 163 -19.16 -19.21 -1.44
C PRO A 163 -19.23 -17.99 -0.53
N TYR A 164 -18.09 -17.51 -0.03
CA TYR A 164 -18.01 -16.33 0.84
C TYR A 164 -17.89 -15.01 0.06
N ALA A 165 -17.93 -15.00 -1.25
CA ALA A 165 -17.75 -13.79 -2.06
C ALA A 165 -18.72 -12.66 -1.71
N ASN A 166 -19.95 -13.00 -1.30
CA ASN A 166 -20.94 -12.00 -0.86
C ASN A 166 -20.63 -11.35 0.50
N ASN A 167 -19.70 -11.91 1.27
CA ASN A 167 -19.21 -11.27 2.49
C ASN A 167 -18.13 -10.23 2.20
N ILE A 168 -17.49 -10.27 1.03
CA ILE A 168 -16.40 -9.33 0.68
C ILE A 168 -17.02 -7.97 0.35
N VAL A 169 -16.60 -6.94 1.09
CA VAL A 169 -17.05 -5.56 0.91
C VAL A 169 -15.97 -4.64 0.34
N GLY A 170 -14.74 -5.08 0.22
CA GLY A 170 -13.68 -4.27 -0.36
C GLY A 170 -12.31 -4.90 -0.28
N PHE A 171 -11.35 -4.19 -0.88
CA PHE A 171 -9.95 -4.57 -0.90
C PHE A 171 -9.08 -3.43 -0.36
N LYS A 172 -8.13 -3.77 0.51
CA LYS A 172 -7.06 -2.88 0.96
C LYS A 172 -5.77 -3.36 0.34
N ILE A 173 -5.27 -2.63 -0.66
CA ILE A 173 -4.04 -3.01 -1.36
C ILE A 173 -2.85 -2.43 -0.63
N THR A 174 -1.89 -3.29 -0.31
CA THR A 174 -0.72 -2.95 0.50
C THR A 174 0.57 -3.34 -0.21
N GLY A 175 1.70 -2.83 0.23
CA GLY A 175 3.01 -3.16 -0.31
C GLY A 175 4.14 -2.47 0.45
N GLY A 176 5.38 -2.83 0.14
CA GLY A 176 6.55 -2.22 0.73
C GLY A 176 6.81 -2.61 2.19
N THR A 177 7.75 -1.94 2.82
CA THR A 177 8.08 -2.16 4.23
C THR A 177 6.87 -1.84 5.10
N THR A 178 6.58 -2.69 6.07
CA THR A 178 5.42 -2.57 6.99
C THR A 178 4.04 -2.55 6.29
N TYR A 179 3.96 -2.96 5.01
CA TYR A 179 2.74 -2.94 4.18
C TYR A 179 2.22 -1.53 3.85
N GLU A 180 2.95 -0.50 4.24
CA GLU A 180 2.54 0.90 4.21
C GLU A 180 3.17 1.67 3.05
N TRP A 181 3.61 0.97 2.00
CA TRP A 181 4.27 1.53 0.82
C TRP A 181 5.55 2.31 1.13
N GLN A 182 6.24 1.93 2.20
CA GLN A 182 7.56 2.46 2.45
C GLN A 182 8.60 1.72 1.60
N TRP A 183 9.57 2.47 1.08
CA TRP A 183 10.62 1.89 0.26
C TRP A 183 11.45 0.88 1.04
N TRP A 184 11.76 -0.25 0.40
CA TRP A 184 12.49 -1.33 1.02
C TRP A 184 13.91 -0.95 1.42
N GLY A 185 14.31 -1.34 2.63
CA GLY A 185 15.65 -1.21 3.17
C GLY A 185 16.07 0.20 3.57
N MET A 186 15.19 1.21 3.45
CA MET A 186 15.48 2.61 3.78
C MET A 186 14.79 3.08 5.06
N ASN A 187 14.09 2.21 5.76
CA ASN A 187 13.25 2.57 6.88
C ASN A 187 14.08 3.06 8.08
N GLY A 188 13.82 4.32 8.50
CA GLY A 188 14.35 4.90 9.73
C GLY A 188 15.87 5.08 9.81
N ASN A 189 16.60 4.90 8.72
CA ASN A 189 18.05 5.00 8.73
C ASN A 189 18.58 5.90 7.60
N SER A 190 18.89 7.15 7.94
CA SER A 190 19.49 8.11 7.00
C SER A 190 20.82 7.68 6.39
N SER A 191 21.47 6.64 6.95
CA SER A 191 22.71 6.11 6.40
C SER A 191 22.49 5.18 5.22
N VAL A 192 21.27 4.68 5.03
CA VAL A 192 20.90 3.75 3.96
C VAL A 192 19.88 4.38 3.05
N ILE A 193 20.22 4.54 1.78
CA ILE A 193 19.36 5.14 0.76
C ILE A 193 19.38 4.28 -0.53
N GLY A 194 18.35 4.40 -1.34
CA GLY A 194 18.16 3.80 -2.66
C GLY A 194 17.35 4.77 -3.56
N ASP A 195 16.91 4.42 -4.70
CA ASP A 195 17.09 3.14 -5.40
C ASP A 195 18.16 3.27 -6.48
N TYR A 196 19.24 2.50 -6.38
CA TYR A 196 20.33 2.48 -7.36
C TYR A 196 20.21 1.30 -8.34
N SER A 197 19.03 0.70 -8.46
CA SER A 197 18.78 -0.40 -9.39
C SER A 197 18.76 0.07 -10.85
N SER A 198 18.87 -0.88 -11.78
CA SER A 198 18.74 -0.63 -13.21
C SER A 198 17.32 -0.11 -13.54
N ALA A 199 16.28 -0.67 -12.92
CA ALA A 199 14.92 -0.22 -13.07
C ALA A 199 14.74 1.22 -12.55
N GLY A 200 15.24 1.52 -11.34
CA GLY A 200 15.19 2.86 -10.74
C GLY A 200 15.89 3.91 -11.61
N LEU A 201 17.11 3.63 -12.08
CA LEU A 201 17.86 4.55 -12.93
C LEU A 201 17.16 4.80 -14.27
N THR A 202 16.62 3.75 -14.89
CA THR A 202 15.91 3.87 -16.17
C THR A 202 14.65 4.72 -16.02
N ALA A 203 13.84 4.43 -15.00
CA ALA A 203 12.62 5.17 -14.69
C ALA A 203 12.92 6.65 -14.35
N PHE A 204 13.99 6.91 -13.59
CA PHE A 204 14.38 8.28 -13.26
C PHE A 204 14.73 9.10 -14.50
N ARG A 205 15.50 8.55 -15.43
CA ARG A 205 15.83 9.21 -16.69
C ARG A 205 14.61 9.48 -17.56
N GLN A 206 13.63 8.56 -17.57
CA GLN A 206 12.35 8.77 -18.26
C GLN A 206 11.53 9.87 -17.59
N TRP A 207 11.49 9.89 -16.25
CA TRP A 207 10.79 10.93 -15.47
C TRP A 207 11.41 12.31 -15.74
N LEU A 208 12.73 12.43 -15.78
CA LEU A 208 13.42 13.68 -16.13
C LEU A 208 13.06 14.17 -17.53
N ARG A 209 12.95 13.26 -18.52
CA ARG A 209 12.50 13.64 -19.89
C ARG A 209 11.05 14.14 -19.92
N LYS A 210 10.19 13.64 -19.03
CA LYS A 210 8.83 14.15 -18.90
C LYS A 210 8.78 15.50 -18.19
N LYS A 211 9.68 15.71 -17.23
CA LYS A 211 9.71 16.93 -16.42
C LYS A 211 10.37 18.10 -17.15
N TYR A 212 11.45 17.86 -17.87
CA TYR A 212 12.24 18.87 -18.54
C TYR A 212 12.07 18.79 -20.05
N ALA A 213 11.68 19.93 -20.65
CA ALA A 213 11.43 19.99 -22.10
C ALA A 213 12.69 19.77 -22.95
N SER A 214 13.89 20.03 -22.41
CA SER A 214 15.16 19.87 -23.11
C SER A 214 16.31 19.59 -22.13
N VAL A 215 17.44 19.14 -22.67
CA VAL A 215 18.69 18.94 -21.93
C VAL A 215 19.21 20.27 -21.37
N GLU A 216 19.02 21.37 -22.08
CA GLU A 216 19.41 22.71 -21.64
C GLU A 216 18.61 23.13 -20.39
N ALA A 217 17.30 22.83 -20.35
CA ALA A 217 16.47 23.09 -19.19
C ALA A 217 16.90 22.25 -17.98
N LEU A 218 17.27 20.98 -18.19
CA LEU A 218 17.82 20.13 -17.14
C LEU A 218 19.16 20.68 -16.61
N ARG A 219 20.09 21.07 -17.51
CA ARG A 219 21.38 21.65 -17.16
C ARG A 219 21.22 22.94 -16.35
N GLN A 220 20.32 23.81 -16.79
CA GLN A 220 20.03 25.04 -16.06
C GLN A 220 19.46 24.76 -14.67
N ALA A 221 18.53 23.80 -14.55
CA ALA A 221 17.90 23.46 -13.31
C ALA A 221 18.89 22.86 -12.29
N TRP A 222 19.81 22.03 -12.74
CA TRP A 222 20.79 21.36 -11.87
C TRP A 222 22.09 22.15 -11.70
N GLY A 223 22.29 23.22 -12.47
CA GLY A 223 23.57 23.96 -12.48
C GLY A 223 24.74 23.13 -13.01
N ASP A 224 24.47 22.09 -13.81
CA ASP A 224 25.47 21.19 -14.38
C ASP A 224 25.46 21.29 -15.92
N ALA A 225 26.50 21.89 -16.47
CA ALA A 225 26.64 22.11 -17.91
C ALA A 225 26.83 20.80 -18.73
N PHE A 226 27.16 19.68 -18.08
CA PHE A 226 27.53 18.44 -18.75
C PHE A 226 26.44 17.36 -18.64
N VAL A 227 25.47 17.50 -17.73
CA VAL A 227 24.43 16.50 -17.57
C VAL A 227 23.57 16.39 -18.83
N THR A 228 23.18 15.16 -19.13
CA THR A 228 22.17 14.83 -20.16
C THR A 228 21.16 13.86 -19.55
N PHE A 229 20.05 13.61 -20.23
CA PHE A 229 19.12 12.58 -19.78
C PHE A 229 19.74 11.18 -19.70
N GLU A 230 20.78 10.90 -20.52
CA GLU A 230 21.47 9.62 -20.54
C GLU A 230 22.53 9.51 -19.44
N THR A 231 23.14 10.64 -19.05
CA THR A 231 24.19 10.67 -18.02
C THR A 231 23.63 10.98 -16.62
N ALA A 232 22.41 11.46 -16.52
CA ALA A 232 21.76 11.71 -15.24
C ALA A 232 21.79 10.44 -14.37
N GLY A 233 22.34 10.57 -13.16
CA GLY A 233 22.49 9.49 -12.19
C GLY A 233 21.63 9.70 -10.96
N VAL A 234 21.52 8.66 -10.15
CA VAL A 234 20.92 8.77 -8.81
C VAL A 234 21.85 9.59 -7.93
N PRO A 235 21.35 10.63 -7.23
CA PRO A 235 22.20 11.40 -6.33
C PRO A 235 22.73 10.54 -5.20
N ASP A 236 23.96 10.78 -4.81
CA ASP A 236 24.55 10.08 -3.67
C ASP A 236 23.95 10.55 -2.33
N LYS A 237 24.30 9.83 -1.27
CA LYS A 237 23.82 10.14 0.08
C LYS A 237 24.18 11.58 0.49
N ALA A 238 25.41 12.04 0.19
CA ALA A 238 25.87 13.37 0.58
C ALA A 238 24.99 14.45 -0.05
N ALA A 239 24.65 14.33 -1.32
CA ALA A 239 23.75 15.24 -2.03
C ALA A 239 22.31 15.21 -1.45
N ARG A 240 21.79 14.02 -1.11
CA ARG A 240 20.43 13.87 -0.59
C ARG A 240 20.26 14.34 0.86
N THR A 241 21.34 14.44 1.62
CA THR A 241 21.34 14.88 3.01
C THR A 241 22.00 16.25 3.23
N ALA A 242 22.40 16.94 2.16
CA ALA A 242 23.04 18.25 2.19
C ALA A 242 22.02 19.37 2.44
N THR A 243 21.37 19.35 3.59
CA THR A 243 20.34 20.33 3.94
C THR A 243 20.96 21.67 4.30
N THR A 244 20.40 22.77 3.77
CA THR A 244 20.86 24.14 4.05
C THR A 244 20.14 24.72 5.26
N TYR A 245 18.88 24.35 5.45
CA TYR A 245 18.02 24.90 6.52
C TYR A 245 17.35 23.74 7.27
N GLY A 246 18.02 23.18 8.25
CA GLY A 246 17.50 22.07 9.04
C GLY A 246 17.24 20.83 8.15
N SER A 247 15.99 20.43 8.00
CA SER A 247 15.60 19.27 7.18
C SER A 247 15.28 19.62 5.72
N VAL A 248 15.52 20.87 5.28
CA VAL A 248 15.08 21.33 3.96
C VAL A 248 16.26 21.46 3.01
N LEU A 249 16.13 20.84 1.83
CA LEU A 249 17.05 21.01 0.71
C LEU A 249 16.84 22.36 0.01
N SER A 250 17.94 23.00 -0.41
CA SER A 250 17.89 24.24 -1.19
C SER A 250 17.39 23.95 -2.61
N ALA A 251 16.34 24.66 -3.04
CA ALA A 251 15.77 24.50 -4.38
C ALA A 251 16.74 24.89 -5.52
N THR A 252 17.77 25.67 -5.22
CA THR A 252 18.78 26.12 -6.20
C THR A 252 20.05 25.27 -6.16
N GLU A 253 20.48 24.83 -4.97
CA GLU A 253 21.75 24.12 -4.80
C GLU A 253 21.58 22.60 -4.83
N ASN A 254 20.43 22.12 -4.41
CA ASN A 254 20.15 20.68 -4.27
C ASN A 254 19.08 20.17 -5.25
N ARG A 255 18.90 20.83 -6.39
CA ARG A 255 17.83 20.52 -7.34
C ARG A 255 17.84 19.07 -7.81
N HIS A 256 19.02 18.52 -8.06
CA HIS A 256 19.19 17.11 -8.45
C HIS A 256 18.60 16.16 -7.38
N ALA A 257 18.93 16.40 -6.10
CA ALA A 257 18.41 15.58 -5.01
C ALA A 257 16.89 15.75 -4.85
N ILE A 258 16.38 17.00 -4.94
CA ILE A 258 14.94 17.27 -4.89
C ILE A 258 14.20 16.54 -6.01
N ASP A 259 14.72 16.58 -7.23
CA ASP A 259 14.11 15.89 -8.37
C ASP A 259 14.05 14.39 -8.13
N TYR A 260 15.08 13.82 -7.51
CA TYR A 260 15.08 12.40 -7.19
C TYR A 260 14.07 12.04 -6.09
N GLU A 261 13.92 12.86 -5.04
CA GLU A 261 12.90 12.64 -4.00
C GLU A 261 11.47 12.75 -4.56
N LEU A 262 11.23 13.70 -5.45
CA LEU A 262 9.95 13.82 -6.17
C LEU A 262 9.69 12.61 -7.05
N PHE A 263 10.71 12.14 -7.78
CA PHE A 263 10.64 10.93 -8.57
C PHE A 263 10.28 9.70 -7.72
N MET A 264 10.93 9.49 -6.59
CA MET A 264 10.61 8.38 -5.69
C MET A 264 9.15 8.42 -5.21
N GLY A 265 8.64 9.61 -4.89
CA GLY A 265 7.24 9.80 -4.54
C GLY A 265 6.27 9.45 -5.68
N ASP A 266 6.63 9.85 -6.91
CA ASP A 266 5.84 9.55 -8.10
C ASP A 266 5.82 8.04 -8.40
N MET A 267 6.97 7.36 -8.33
CA MET A 267 7.05 5.92 -8.63
C MET A 267 6.27 5.07 -7.64
N LYS A 268 6.38 5.41 -6.36
CA LYS A 268 5.55 4.76 -5.33
C LYS A 268 4.06 4.96 -5.61
N THR A 269 3.67 6.20 -5.88
CA THR A 269 2.27 6.53 -6.17
C THR A 269 1.78 5.84 -7.44
N ASP A 270 2.62 5.75 -8.48
CA ASP A 270 2.30 5.01 -9.71
C ASP A 270 2.03 3.54 -9.41
N ALA A 271 2.84 2.90 -8.57
CA ALA A 271 2.61 1.51 -8.16
C ALA A 271 1.31 1.36 -7.37
N MET A 272 1.07 2.21 -6.38
CA MET A 272 -0.17 2.20 -5.58
C MET A 272 -1.42 2.34 -6.46
N LEU A 273 -1.43 3.31 -7.36
CA LEU A 273 -2.57 3.57 -8.25
C LEU A 273 -2.76 2.45 -9.28
N TYR A 274 -1.68 1.89 -9.79
CA TYR A 274 -1.74 0.76 -10.70
C TYR A 274 -2.43 -0.45 -10.05
N PHE A 275 -2.01 -0.85 -8.86
CA PHE A 275 -2.61 -2.00 -8.18
C PHE A 275 -4.05 -1.71 -7.70
N ALA A 276 -4.35 -0.48 -7.31
CA ALA A 276 -5.71 -0.08 -6.99
C ALA A 276 -6.64 -0.16 -8.23
N GLU A 277 -6.15 0.29 -9.40
CA GLU A 277 -6.85 0.16 -10.66
C GLU A 277 -7.10 -1.31 -11.03
N VAL A 278 -6.07 -2.17 -10.89
CA VAL A 278 -6.20 -3.61 -11.11
C VAL A 278 -7.30 -4.21 -10.24
N ALA A 279 -7.30 -3.88 -8.94
CA ALA A 279 -8.31 -4.36 -8.01
C ALA A 279 -9.72 -3.86 -8.37
N LYS A 280 -9.87 -2.58 -8.71
CA LYS A 280 -11.16 -2.01 -9.16
C LYS A 280 -11.69 -2.69 -10.40
N LYS A 281 -10.83 -2.89 -11.41
CA LYS A 281 -11.21 -3.56 -12.65
C LYS A 281 -11.61 -5.01 -12.44
N ALA A 282 -10.88 -5.74 -11.58
CA ALA A 282 -11.16 -7.15 -11.28
C ALA A 282 -12.57 -7.37 -10.70
N VAL A 283 -13.13 -6.36 -10.03
CA VAL A 283 -14.50 -6.40 -9.46
C VAL A 283 -15.49 -5.51 -10.22
N ASN A 284 -15.18 -5.07 -11.44
CA ASN A 284 -16.04 -4.18 -12.23
C ASN A 284 -16.51 -2.95 -11.45
N ASN A 285 -15.64 -2.33 -10.66
CA ASN A 285 -15.90 -1.16 -9.82
C ASN A 285 -17.04 -1.34 -8.80
N ARG A 286 -17.39 -2.57 -8.44
CA ARG A 286 -18.53 -2.85 -7.52
C ARG A 286 -18.16 -2.73 -6.05
N LEU A 287 -16.88 -2.91 -5.69
CA LEU A 287 -16.40 -2.93 -4.33
C LEU A 287 -15.42 -1.78 -4.07
N MET A 288 -15.37 -1.37 -2.81
CA MET A 288 -14.42 -0.36 -2.35
C MET A 288 -12.99 -0.87 -2.49
N VAL A 289 -12.08 0.05 -2.83
CA VAL A 289 -10.63 -0.19 -2.80
C VAL A 289 -9.96 0.93 -2.04
N GLY A 290 -9.05 0.58 -1.15
CA GLY A 290 -8.25 1.54 -0.41
C GLY A 290 -6.83 1.06 -0.21
N THR A 291 -6.05 1.87 0.48
CA THR A 291 -4.63 1.64 0.68
C THR A 291 -4.11 2.40 1.89
N TYR A 292 -2.89 2.09 2.30
CA TYR A 292 -2.14 2.94 3.22
C TYR A 292 -1.60 4.16 2.48
N ALA A 293 -1.87 5.34 2.99
CA ALA A 293 -1.29 6.59 2.48
C ALA A 293 -1.45 7.73 3.48
N GLY A 294 -0.72 8.82 3.25
CA GLY A 294 -0.94 10.06 4.01
C GLY A 294 0.00 10.26 5.19
N TYR A 295 1.14 9.59 5.21
CA TYR A 295 2.20 9.76 6.23
C TYR A 295 2.92 11.11 6.09
N LEU A 296 2.16 12.20 6.03
CA LEU A 296 2.68 13.52 5.67
C LEU A 296 3.61 14.10 6.73
N LEU A 297 3.36 13.81 8.01
CA LEU A 297 4.22 14.28 9.08
C LEU A 297 5.57 13.58 9.11
N ASN A 298 5.67 12.37 8.52
CA ASN A 298 6.96 11.70 8.38
C ASN A 298 7.90 12.40 7.39
N VAL A 299 7.39 13.19 6.44
CA VAL A 299 8.26 13.97 5.53
C VAL A 299 8.96 15.13 6.23
N THR A 300 8.50 15.54 7.40
CA THR A 300 9.17 16.57 8.21
C THR A 300 10.40 16.03 8.94
N ASN A 301 10.48 14.70 9.10
CA ASN A 301 11.67 14.01 9.57
C ASN A 301 12.47 13.53 8.36
N TYR A 302 13.63 14.16 8.12
CA TYR A 302 14.43 13.88 6.92
C TYR A 302 14.89 12.41 6.85
N ASP A 303 15.05 11.72 7.97
CA ASP A 303 15.40 10.30 8.02
C ASP A 303 14.29 9.41 7.43
N MET A 304 13.06 9.87 7.49
CA MET A 304 11.89 9.17 6.97
C MET A 304 11.45 9.67 5.60
N ALA A 305 11.83 10.89 5.20
CA ALA A 305 11.36 11.50 3.95
C ALA A 305 11.65 10.63 2.72
N SER A 306 12.86 10.08 2.63
CA SER A 306 13.28 9.21 1.52
C SER A 306 12.57 7.86 1.51
N SER A 307 12.21 7.31 2.67
CA SER A 307 11.56 6.00 2.77
C SER A 307 10.06 6.08 2.53
N THR A 308 9.41 7.13 3.00
CA THR A 308 7.96 7.30 2.89
C THR A 308 7.53 7.94 1.58
N SER A 309 8.34 8.86 1.02
CA SER A 309 8.11 9.50 -0.30
C SER A 309 6.68 9.98 -0.53
N GLN A 310 6.11 10.78 0.41
CA GLN A 310 4.69 11.21 0.36
C GLN A 310 4.43 12.43 -0.53
N THR A 311 5.39 12.85 -1.37
CA THR A 311 5.33 14.09 -2.15
C THR A 311 4.22 14.13 -3.21
N SER A 312 3.68 12.98 -3.61
CA SER A 312 2.64 12.85 -4.63
C SER A 312 1.25 12.53 -4.06
N PHE A 313 1.00 12.89 -2.80
CA PHE A 313 -0.25 12.57 -2.09
C PHE A 313 -1.50 13.10 -2.80
N GLN A 314 -1.42 14.29 -3.42
CA GLN A 314 -2.53 14.86 -4.20
C GLN A 314 -3.02 13.88 -5.28
N ARG A 315 -2.14 13.16 -5.97
CA ARG A 315 -2.52 12.19 -7.00
C ARG A 315 -3.35 11.03 -6.45
N ILE A 316 -3.10 10.64 -5.21
CA ILE A 316 -3.89 9.61 -4.50
C ILE A 316 -5.29 10.17 -4.21
N LEU A 317 -5.37 11.42 -3.76
CA LEU A 317 -6.64 12.09 -3.46
C LEU A 317 -7.50 12.28 -4.72
N ASP A 318 -6.90 12.57 -5.86
CA ASP A 318 -7.59 12.77 -7.14
C ASP A 318 -7.97 11.46 -7.85
N SER A 319 -7.44 10.32 -7.40
CA SER A 319 -7.65 9.03 -8.07
C SER A 319 -9.08 8.51 -7.90
N GLU A 320 -9.68 8.05 -8.98
CA GLU A 320 -10.97 7.34 -8.98
C GLU A 320 -10.87 5.89 -8.47
N TYR A 321 -9.65 5.34 -8.37
CA TYR A 321 -9.42 3.96 -7.95
C TYR A 321 -9.30 3.79 -6.44
N ILE A 322 -9.16 4.86 -5.69
CA ILE A 322 -9.02 4.86 -4.23
C ILE A 322 -10.30 5.43 -3.61
N ASP A 323 -11.00 4.65 -2.80
CA ASP A 323 -12.19 5.09 -2.07
C ASP A 323 -11.86 5.51 -0.65
N PHE A 324 -10.89 4.84 -0.01
CA PHE A 324 -10.48 5.12 1.36
C PHE A 324 -8.97 5.04 1.54
N ILE A 325 -8.49 5.74 2.54
CA ILE A 325 -7.09 5.78 2.95
C ILE A 325 -7.02 5.38 4.41
N THR A 326 -6.05 4.51 4.75
CA THR A 326 -5.70 4.19 6.13
C THR A 326 -4.34 4.74 6.48
N CYS A 327 -4.18 5.21 7.69
CA CYS A 327 -2.91 5.69 8.23
C CYS A 327 -2.95 5.55 9.74
N PRO A 328 -1.89 5.09 10.41
CA PRO A 328 -1.85 5.06 11.86
C PRO A 328 -1.91 6.48 12.46
N TRP A 329 -2.22 6.54 13.73
CA TRP A 329 -2.06 7.75 14.52
C TRP A 329 -0.58 8.08 14.72
N LEU A 330 -0.28 9.30 15.12
CA LEU A 330 1.07 9.67 15.55
C LEU A 330 1.48 8.79 16.73
N TYR A 331 2.71 8.29 16.69
CA TYR A 331 3.28 7.47 17.77
C TYR A 331 3.65 8.27 19.01
N SER A 332 3.73 9.58 18.91
CA SER A 332 3.74 10.50 20.04
C SER A 332 2.31 10.76 20.54
N GLU A 333 2.14 11.04 21.82
CA GLU A 333 0.84 11.43 22.40
C GLU A 333 -0.23 10.33 22.43
N ARG A 334 0.18 9.08 22.60
CA ARG A 334 -0.71 7.93 22.81
C ARG A 334 -0.98 7.59 24.27
N GLU A 335 -0.51 8.42 25.20
CA GLU A 335 -0.72 8.21 26.64
C GLU A 335 -2.16 8.52 27.05
N ILE A 336 -2.56 7.97 28.19
CA ILE A 336 -3.90 8.21 28.77
C ILE A 336 -4.07 9.71 29.02
N GLY A 337 -5.12 10.29 28.43
CA GLY A 337 -5.46 11.70 28.55
C GLY A 337 -5.06 12.57 27.35
N TYR A 338 -4.36 11.99 26.36
CA TYR A 338 -4.11 12.63 25.08
C TYR A 338 -5.20 12.24 24.07
N SER A 339 -5.39 13.06 23.03
CA SER A 339 -6.40 12.81 22.00
C SER A 339 -5.90 11.97 20.83
N GLY A 340 -4.58 11.74 20.76
CA GLY A 340 -3.91 11.21 19.58
C GLY A 340 -4.06 12.14 18.37
N ASP A 341 -2.98 12.36 17.63
CA ASP A 341 -3.02 13.17 16.41
C ASP A 341 -2.90 12.30 15.17
N TYR A 342 -3.45 12.78 14.06
CA TYR A 342 -3.38 12.09 12.79
C TYR A 342 -2.07 12.38 12.06
N MET A 343 -1.49 11.37 11.43
CA MET A 343 -0.31 11.56 10.55
C MET A 343 -0.67 12.21 9.21
N SER A 344 -1.95 12.29 8.87
CA SER A 344 -2.43 12.70 7.56
C SER A 344 -3.23 14.01 7.60
N ALA A 345 -3.34 14.65 6.42
CA ALA A 345 -4.24 15.79 6.21
C ALA A 345 -5.70 15.30 6.04
N VAL A 346 -6.35 14.93 7.14
CA VAL A 346 -7.68 14.31 7.17
C VAL A 346 -8.73 15.17 6.46
N ASP A 347 -8.69 16.50 6.66
CA ASP A 347 -9.62 17.42 6.01
C ASP A 347 -9.45 17.43 4.49
N SER A 348 -8.22 17.31 3.99
CA SER A 348 -7.96 17.19 2.55
C SER A 348 -8.52 15.89 1.99
N VAL A 349 -8.37 14.78 2.71
CA VAL A 349 -8.96 13.48 2.32
C VAL A 349 -10.48 13.60 2.22
N THR A 350 -11.11 14.16 3.24
CA THR A 350 -12.55 14.37 3.32
C THR A 350 -13.07 15.32 2.21
N ALA A 351 -12.33 16.40 1.94
CA ALA A 351 -12.68 17.35 0.89
C ALA A 351 -12.68 16.74 -0.53
N HIS A 352 -11.87 15.68 -0.74
CA HIS A 352 -11.87 14.89 -1.98
C HIS A 352 -12.91 13.77 -2.00
N GLY A 353 -13.80 13.72 -1.00
CA GLY A 353 -14.86 12.72 -0.91
C GLY A 353 -14.37 11.32 -0.54
N LYS A 354 -13.13 11.18 -0.08
CA LYS A 354 -12.55 9.90 0.34
C LYS A 354 -12.71 9.68 1.84
N LEU A 355 -12.85 8.43 2.22
CA LEU A 355 -12.91 8.05 3.63
C LEU A 355 -11.49 7.97 4.19
N TYR A 356 -11.26 8.61 5.32
CA TYR A 356 -10.07 8.40 6.15
C TYR A 356 -10.38 7.43 7.27
N ILE A 357 -9.56 6.41 7.44
CA ILE A 357 -9.64 5.44 8.53
C ILE A 357 -8.35 5.52 9.33
N ALA A 358 -8.45 5.95 10.57
CA ALA A 358 -7.35 5.90 11.50
C ALA A 358 -7.11 4.43 11.91
N GLU A 359 -5.89 3.99 11.79
CA GLU A 359 -5.48 2.71 12.34
C GLU A 359 -5.09 2.93 13.81
N ASP A 360 -5.93 2.41 14.68
CA ASP A 360 -5.69 2.42 16.11
C ASP A 360 -4.87 1.17 16.46
N ASP A 361 -3.57 1.34 16.51
CA ASP A 361 -2.61 0.31 16.91
C ASP A 361 -2.06 0.56 18.32
N ASP A 362 -2.87 1.15 19.18
CA ASP A 362 -2.51 1.41 20.56
C ASP A 362 -2.23 0.10 21.28
N ARG A 363 -1.14 0.11 22.03
CA ARG A 363 -0.66 -1.06 22.78
C ARG A 363 -0.78 -0.79 24.26
N ASN A 364 -1.31 -1.76 24.96
CA ASN A 364 -1.33 -1.68 26.41
C ASN A 364 0.02 -2.11 27.00
N HIS A 365 0.23 -1.84 28.28
CA HIS A 365 1.45 -2.15 29.04
C HIS A 365 1.77 -3.66 29.17
N THR A 366 0.92 -4.53 28.63
CA THR A 366 1.12 -5.98 28.64
C THR A 366 1.64 -6.52 27.32
N THR A 367 1.82 -5.67 26.30
CA THR A 367 2.33 -6.07 24.99
C THR A 367 3.84 -5.87 24.91
N ASP A 368 4.57 -6.97 24.79
CA ASP A 368 6.05 -7.00 24.69
C ASP A 368 6.59 -6.57 23.30
N MET A 369 5.78 -6.06 22.41
CA MET A 369 6.18 -5.89 21.01
C MET A 369 7.15 -4.74 20.75
N PHE A 370 7.24 -3.81 21.65
CA PHE A 370 8.37 -2.87 21.77
C PHE A 370 8.54 -2.69 23.25
N GLU A 371 9.74 -2.90 23.74
CA GLU A 371 10.06 -2.46 25.09
C GLU A 371 9.49 -1.05 25.21
N ALA A 372 8.52 -0.89 26.08
CA ALA A 372 7.95 0.41 26.34
C ALA A 372 9.10 1.33 26.72
N PRO A 373 9.14 2.57 26.24
CA PRO A 373 10.15 3.52 26.64
C PRO A 373 10.13 3.73 28.15
#